data_76c85f3f07408594c2ec56c187983581
#
_entry.id   76c85f3f07408594c2ec56c187983581
#
_cell.length_a   1.000
_cell.length_b   1.000
_cell.length_c   1.000
_cell.angle_alpha   90.00
_cell.angle_beta   90.00
_cell.angle_gamma   90.00
#
_symmetry.space_group_name_H-M   'P 1'
#
loop_
_entity.id
_entity.type
_entity.pdbx_description
1 polymer ?
#
loop_
_entity_poly.entity_id
_entity_poly.type
_entity_poly.pdbx_seq_one_letter_code
_entity_poly.pdbx_strand_id
1 'polypeptide(L)'
;MKLFFPVFLLLSINACHQKNKQVNAARLAATTFVSTPINYDSCKKQILLIKQKSKISWAALSKEGKEKIFTRAVAETIIPNWIGTKWDYNGISEKPQQGNIACGYFVTTVLRDAGLNLARIKLAQCASEQMITTLIQPKYIRRFSNVDIAVFIQAIQQQGYGLYIVGLDNHTGFIYNDNSQVYFIHSTFVGTRNVQKENAAASWVLK
;
A
#
# COMPACT_ATOMS: atom_id res chain seq x y z
N MET A 1 11.67 -16.55 -7.61
CA MET A 1 11.02 -15.48 -6.88
C MET A 1 9.56 -15.44 -7.31
N LYS A 2 8.63 -15.67 -6.39
CA LYS A 2 7.19 -15.60 -6.69
C LYS A 2 6.68 -14.28 -6.12
N LEU A 3 6.26 -13.38 -6.98
CA LEU A 3 5.67 -12.10 -6.59
C LEU A 3 4.15 -12.15 -6.76
N PHE A 4 3.42 -11.64 -5.78
CA PHE A 4 1.96 -11.66 -5.74
C PHE A 4 1.40 -10.24 -5.72
N PHE A 5 0.38 -9.98 -6.53
CA PHE A 5 -0.31 -8.70 -6.62
C PHE A 5 -1.79 -8.80 -6.34
N PRO A 6 -2.36 -7.87 -5.61
CA PRO A 6 -3.75 -7.50 -5.81
C PRO A 6 -3.82 -6.42 -6.90
N VAL A 7 -4.31 -6.81 -8.07
CA VAL A 7 -4.65 -5.87 -9.13
C VAL A 7 -6.14 -5.71 -9.17
N PHE A 8 -6.62 -4.51 -8.96
CA PHE A 8 -7.95 -4.14 -9.41
C PHE A 8 -7.92 -3.97 -10.92
N LEU A 9 -8.49 -4.91 -11.64
CA LEU A 9 -8.50 -4.95 -13.10
C LEU A 9 -9.42 -3.86 -13.66
N LEU A 10 -8.85 -3.01 -14.52
CA LEU A 10 -9.60 -2.15 -15.41
C LEU A 10 -10.10 -2.97 -16.61
N LEU A 11 -11.42 -3.10 -16.77
CA LEU A 11 -12.03 -3.37 -18.06
C LEU A 11 -12.20 -2.03 -18.76
N SER A 12 -11.46 -1.84 -19.85
CA SER A 12 -11.68 -0.75 -20.79
C SER A 12 -13.05 -0.94 -21.45
N ILE A 13 -13.97 -0.02 -21.22
CA ILE A 13 -15.15 0.15 -22.06
C ILE A 13 -14.97 1.45 -22.81
N ASN A 14 -15.06 1.36 -24.13
CA ASN A 14 -14.88 2.41 -25.11
C ASN A 14 -15.67 3.67 -24.81
N ALA A 15 -15.01 4.78 -25.15
CA ALA A 15 -15.55 6.11 -25.12
C ALA A 15 -16.79 6.27 -25.98
N CYS A 16 -17.84 6.87 -25.44
CA CYS A 16 -18.76 7.67 -26.21
C CYS A 16 -18.95 9.00 -25.52
N HIS A 17 -18.74 10.01 -26.30
CA HIS A 17 -18.83 11.44 -26.12
C HIS A 17 -20.00 11.90 -25.24
N GLN A 18 -19.71 12.65 -24.16
CA GLN A 18 -20.58 13.76 -23.76
C GLN A 18 -19.78 14.83 -23.01
N LYS A 19 -19.88 16.04 -23.56
CA LYS A 19 -19.32 17.29 -23.04
C LYS A 19 -20.11 17.78 -21.80
N ASN A 20 -19.34 18.47 -20.93
CA ASN A 20 -19.79 19.44 -19.93
C ASN A 20 -20.55 18.95 -18.68
N LYS A 21 -19.76 18.75 -17.60
CA LYS A 21 -19.97 19.44 -16.29
C LYS A 21 -18.69 19.31 -15.45
N GLN A 22 -17.66 20.03 -15.84
CA GLN A 22 -16.53 20.36 -14.97
C GLN A 22 -16.90 21.60 -14.18
N VAL A 23 -17.36 21.46 -12.95
CA VAL A 23 -17.18 22.47 -11.88
C VAL A 23 -17.44 21.77 -10.54
N ASN A 24 -16.50 21.90 -9.60
CA ASN A 24 -16.55 21.61 -8.16
C ASN A 24 -15.92 20.34 -7.57
N ALA A 25 -15.30 19.44 -8.33
CA ALA A 25 -14.51 18.36 -7.69
C ALA A 25 -13.06 18.77 -7.32
N ALA A 26 -12.56 19.87 -7.89
CA ALA A 26 -11.17 20.32 -7.71
C ALA A 26 -10.91 21.05 -6.37
N ARG A 27 -11.94 21.43 -5.63
CA ARG A 27 -11.78 22.25 -4.41
C ARG A 27 -11.63 21.48 -3.11
N LEU A 28 -11.78 20.14 -3.14
CA LEU A 28 -11.55 19.28 -1.95
C LEU A 28 -10.13 18.72 -1.88
N ALA A 29 -9.27 18.99 -2.84
CA ALA A 29 -7.93 18.40 -2.95
C ALA A 29 -6.77 19.30 -2.49
N ALA A 30 -7.03 20.51 -2.06
CA ALA A 30 -6.01 21.45 -1.61
C ALA A 30 -6.11 21.72 -0.10
N THR A 31 -6.01 20.66 0.71
CA THR A 31 -5.66 20.88 2.11
C THR A 31 -4.15 20.78 2.21
N THR A 32 -3.51 21.93 2.29
CA THR A 32 -2.08 22.12 2.55
C THR A 32 -1.73 21.38 3.84
N PHE A 33 -0.92 20.32 3.73
CA PHE A 33 -0.38 19.62 4.89
C PHE A 33 0.72 20.50 5.51
N VAL A 34 0.39 21.19 6.58
CA VAL A 34 1.36 21.85 7.46
C VAL A 34 2.15 20.76 8.18
N SER A 35 3.46 20.77 8.03
CA SER A 35 4.41 19.81 8.63
C SER A 35 4.66 20.11 10.11
N THR A 36 3.68 19.82 10.94
CA THR A 36 3.91 19.55 12.37
C THR A 36 4.11 18.04 12.53
N PRO A 37 4.94 17.54 13.47
CA PRO A 37 5.05 16.12 13.71
C PRO A 37 3.68 15.59 14.12
N ILE A 38 2.96 15.04 13.14
CA ILE A 38 1.60 14.53 13.35
C ILE A 38 1.76 13.27 14.20
N ASN A 39 1.21 13.28 15.40
CA ASN A 39 1.13 12.11 16.25
C ASN A 39 0.44 10.98 15.44
N TYR A 40 1.03 9.79 15.41
CA TYR A 40 0.53 8.62 14.68
C TYR A 40 -0.95 8.31 14.95
N ASP A 41 -1.41 8.51 16.19
CA ASP A 41 -2.82 8.35 16.55
C ASP A 41 -3.71 9.40 15.87
N SER A 42 -3.19 10.59 15.61
CA SER A 42 -3.88 11.61 14.81
C SER A 42 -4.00 11.19 13.34
N CYS A 43 -2.98 10.55 12.78
CA CYS A 43 -3.05 9.98 11.41
C CYS A 43 -4.16 8.94 11.31
N LYS A 44 -4.24 8.02 12.28
CA LYS A 44 -5.31 7.00 12.34
C LYS A 44 -6.70 7.64 12.47
N LYS A 45 -6.84 8.67 13.30
CA LYS A 45 -8.10 9.43 13.43
C LYS A 45 -8.50 10.09 12.12
N GLN A 46 -7.55 10.69 11.39
CA GLN A 46 -7.82 11.27 10.07
C GLN A 46 -8.34 10.23 9.07
N ILE A 47 -7.76 9.03 9.05
CA ILE A 47 -8.23 7.94 8.18
C ILE A 47 -9.64 7.51 8.54
N LEU A 48 -9.95 7.39 9.84
CA LEU A 48 -11.32 7.08 10.27
C LEU A 48 -12.32 8.16 9.84
N LEU A 49 -11.94 9.44 9.90
CA LEU A 49 -12.76 10.54 9.41
C LEU A 49 -12.96 10.50 7.89
N ILE A 50 -11.90 10.20 7.13
CA ILE A 50 -11.98 10.00 5.67
C ILE A 50 -12.94 8.84 5.39
N LYS A 51 -12.81 7.72 6.09
CA LYS A 51 -13.68 6.54 5.96
C LYS A 51 -15.14 6.88 6.28
N GLN A 52 -15.40 7.65 7.34
CA GLN A 52 -16.76 8.08 7.70
C GLN A 52 -17.37 9.02 6.65
N LYS A 53 -16.63 10.04 6.23
CA LYS A 53 -17.05 10.96 5.17
C LYS A 53 -17.29 10.23 3.85
N SER A 54 -16.42 9.28 3.51
CA SER A 54 -16.55 8.49 2.30
C SER A 54 -17.72 7.51 2.35
N LYS A 55 -18.19 7.07 3.53
CA LYS A 55 -19.37 6.20 3.63
C LYS A 55 -20.61 6.81 2.97
N ILE A 56 -20.80 8.11 3.10
CA ILE A 56 -21.97 8.83 2.54
C ILE A 56 -21.87 8.89 1.01
N SER A 57 -20.68 9.01 0.44
CA SER A 57 -20.44 9.10 -1.00
C SER A 57 -19.83 7.84 -1.62
N TRP A 58 -19.49 6.82 -0.80
CA TRP A 58 -18.72 5.65 -1.24
C TRP A 58 -19.40 4.88 -2.37
N ALA A 59 -20.72 4.75 -2.32
CA ALA A 59 -21.46 4.07 -3.38
C ALA A 59 -21.37 4.80 -4.72
N ALA A 60 -21.30 6.14 -4.69
CA ALA A 60 -21.19 6.99 -5.87
C ALA A 60 -19.77 7.15 -6.41
N LEU A 61 -18.75 6.77 -5.63
CA LEU A 61 -17.35 6.84 -6.08
C LEU A 61 -17.06 5.74 -7.10
N SER A 62 -16.35 6.12 -8.17
CA SER A 62 -15.77 5.14 -9.08
C SER A 62 -14.78 4.22 -8.34
N LYS A 63 -14.43 3.10 -8.95
CA LYS A 63 -13.42 2.18 -8.44
C LYS A 63 -12.08 2.91 -8.24
N GLU A 64 -11.65 3.66 -9.24
CA GLU A 64 -10.41 4.45 -9.22
C GLU A 64 -10.42 5.50 -8.10
N GLY A 65 -11.58 6.12 -7.84
CA GLY A 65 -11.75 7.05 -6.73
C GLY A 65 -11.55 6.38 -5.37
N LYS A 66 -12.09 5.17 -5.19
CA LYS A 66 -11.92 4.36 -3.97
C LYS A 66 -10.45 3.94 -3.77
N GLU A 67 -9.81 3.46 -4.84
CA GLU A 67 -8.40 3.07 -4.83
C GLU A 67 -7.48 4.23 -4.49
N LYS A 68 -7.73 5.40 -5.07
CA LYS A 68 -6.96 6.61 -4.81
C LYS A 68 -7.06 7.06 -3.35
N ILE A 69 -8.27 7.03 -2.77
CA ILE A 69 -8.49 7.37 -1.36
C ILE A 69 -7.73 6.39 -0.46
N PHE A 70 -7.83 5.08 -0.72
CA PHE A 70 -7.16 4.06 0.06
C PHE A 70 -5.63 4.17 -0.08
N THR A 71 -5.12 4.29 -1.29
CA THR A 71 -3.68 4.43 -1.56
C THR A 71 -3.10 5.64 -0.81
N ARG A 72 -3.75 6.80 -0.87
CA ARG A 72 -3.33 7.99 -0.13
C ARG A 72 -3.33 7.76 1.38
N ALA A 73 -4.41 7.19 1.91
CA ALA A 73 -4.52 6.92 3.33
C ALA A 73 -3.38 6.02 3.83
N VAL A 74 -3.00 5.02 3.07
CA VAL A 74 -1.95 4.08 3.45
C VAL A 74 -0.56 4.61 3.10
N ALA A 75 -0.30 4.89 1.83
CA ALA A 75 1.04 5.20 1.33
C ALA A 75 1.52 6.59 1.75
N GLU A 76 0.61 7.58 1.85
CA GLU A 76 0.97 8.97 2.07
C GLU A 76 0.68 9.44 3.51
N THR A 77 -0.10 8.67 4.31
CA THR A 77 -0.46 9.08 5.68
C THR A 77 0.07 8.09 6.74
N ILE A 78 -0.15 6.78 6.59
CA ILE A 78 0.27 5.78 7.60
C ILE A 78 1.75 5.43 7.43
N ILE A 79 2.15 4.97 6.26
CA ILE A 79 3.49 4.45 5.98
C ILE A 79 4.61 5.43 6.33
N PRO A 80 4.53 6.74 6.03
CA PRO A 80 5.61 7.68 6.34
C PRO A 80 6.03 7.69 7.81
N ASN A 81 5.11 7.43 8.74
CA ASN A 81 5.43 7.37 10.16
C ASN A 81 6.29 6.15 10.51
N TRP A 82 6.20 5.08 9.73
CA TRP A 82 6.93 3.83 9.97
C TRP A 82 8.35 3.84 9.43
N ILE A 83 8.67 4.70 8.47
CA ILE A 83 10.01 4.77 7.87
C ILE A 83 11.06 5.01 8.95
N GLY A 84 12.11 4.17 8.98
CA GLY A 84 13.15 4.19 10.01
C GLY A 84 12.84 3.36 11.28
N THR A 85 11.62 2.83 11.44
CA THR A 85 11.34 1.89 12.55
C THR A 85 12.24 0.66 12.40
N LYS A 86 12.95 0.28 13.46
CA LYS A 86 13.93 -0.81 13.44
C LYS A 86 13.28 -2.14 13.08
N TRP A 87 14.03 -2.95 12.35
CA TRP A 87 13.64 -4.33 12.04
C TRP A 87 14.18 -5.30 13.08
N ASP A 88 13.38 -6.32 13.40
CA ASP A 88 13.80 -7.53 14.08
C ASP A 88 12.90 -8.68 13.62
N TYR A 89 13.44 -9.91 13.57
CA TYR A 89 12.68 -11.09 13.15
C TYR A 89 11.46 -11.33 14.05
N ASN A 90 11.61 -11.10 15.35
CA ASN A 90 10.55 -11.22 16.35
C ASN A 90 9.85 -9.88 16.64
N GLY A 91 10.12 -8.86 15.81
CA GLY A 91 9.57 -7.51 16.00
C GLY A 91 8.06 -7.48 15.77
N ILE A 92 7.32 -7.05 16.78
CA ILE A 92 5.85 -7.03 16.80
C ILE A 92 5.28 -5.66 17.12
N SER A 93 6.07 -4.59 17.00
CA SER A 93 5.64 -3.25 17.39
C SER A 93 4.28 -2.88 16.80
N GLU A 94 3.49 -2.16 17.59
CA GLU A 94 2.20 -1.60 17.17
C GLU A 94 2.25 -0.09 16.93
N LYS A 95 3.39 0.53 17.24
CA LYS A 95 3.62 1.97 17.07
C LYS A 95 4.92 2.22 16.30
N PRO A 96 4.90 3.14 15.34
CA PRO A 96 6.10 3.51 14.61
C PRO A 96 7.16 4.10 15.55
N GLN A 97 8.43 3.88 15.24
CA GLN A 97 9.60 4.37 16.00
C GLN A 97 9.70 3.86 17.46
N GLN A 98 8.83 2.92 17.86
CA GLN A 98 8.83 2.32 19.19
C GLN A 98 9.01 0.81 19.08
N GLY A 99 10.18 0.30 19.51
CA GLY A 99 10.54 -1.11 19.35
C GLY A 99 10.86 -1.48 17.90
N ASN A 100 10.70 -2.77 17.59
CA ASN A 100 11.08 -3.36 16.31
C ASN A 100 9.86 -3.98 15.61
N ILE A 101 9.91 -4.10 14.28
CA ILE A 101 8.82 -4.69 13.51
C ILE A 101 9.34 -5.62 12.40
N ALA A 102 8.83 -6.84 12.33
CA ALA A 102 9.09 -7.77 11.23
C ALA A 102 8.23 -7.43 10.00
N CYS A 103 8.61 -7.93 8.82
CA CYS A 103 7.95 -7.59 7.55
C CYS A 103 6.45 -7.92 7.52
N GLY A 104 6.05 -9.09 7.96
CA GLY A 104 4.63 -9.47 8.03
C GLY A 104 3.83 -8.62 9.01
N TYR A 105 4.42 -8.31 10.18
CA TYR A 105 3.80 -7.42 11.15
C TYR A 105 3.70 -5.98 10.65
N PHE A 106 4.68 -5.49 9.89
CA PHE A 106 4.62 -4.19 9.26
C PHE A 106 3.41 -4.09 8.32
N VAL A 107 3.30 -5.02 7.36
CA VAL A 107 2.20 -5.04 6.40
C VAL A 107 0.84 -5.11 7.10
N THR A 108 0.67 -6.06 8.02
CA THR A 108 -0.62 -6.26 8.70
C THR A 108 -0.98 -5.12 9.65
N THR A 109 0.00 -4.49 10.31
CA THR A 109 -0.23 -3.32 11.18
C THR A 109 -0.68 -2.12 10.36
N VAL A 110 0.02 -1.81 9.28
CA VAL A 110 -0.33 -0.70 8.37
C VAL A 110 -1.75 -0.87 7.82
N LEU A 111 -2.10 -2.06 7.36
CA LEU A 111 -3.45 -2.35 6.83
C LEU A 111 -4.53 -2.25 7.91
N ARG A 112 -4.28 -2.78 9.11
CA ARG A 112 -5.20 -2.65 10.25
C ARG A 112 -5.44 -1.19 10.60
N ASP A 113 -4.36 -0.41 10.71
CA ASP A 113 -4.41 0.99 11.11
C ASP A 113 -5.03 1.89 10.00
N ALA A 114 -5.01 1.42 8.75
CA ALA A 114 -5.80 1.98 7.66
C ALA A 114 -7.29 1.56 7.71
N GLY A 115 -7.69 0.80 8.73
CA GLY A 115 -9.08 0.46 9.00
C GLY A 115 -9.59 -0.83 8.37
N LEU A 116 -8.69 -1.73 7.94
CA LEU A 116 -9.08 -3.07 7.52
C LEU A 116 -9.30 -3.96 8.76
N ASN A 117 -10.41 -4.70 8.75
CA ASN A 117 -10.66 -5.72 9.76
C ASN A 117 -9.90 -7.00 9.38
N LEU A 118 -8.80 -7.29 10.06
CA LEU A 118 -7.95 -8.43 9.77
C LEU A 118 -7.34 -9.02 11.06
N ALA A 119 -7.04 -10.32 11.03
CA ALA A 119 -6.38 -11.02 12.12
C ALA A 119 -4.85 -10.75 12.05
N ARG A 120 -4.41 -9.58 12.55
CA ARG A 120 -3.04 -9.05 12.44
C ARG A 120 -1.97 -10.10 12.73
N ILE A 121 -2.02 -10.73 13.90
CA ILE A 121 -0.99 -11.67 14.35
C ILE A 121 -0.96 -12.91 13.45
N LYS A 122 -2.13 -13.51 13.21
CA LYS A 122 -2.24 -14.71 12.37
C LYS A 122 -1.71 -14.48 10.96
N LEU A 123 -2.06 -13.34 10.36
CA LEU A 123 -1.60 -13.00 9.00
C LEU A 123 -0.13 -12.61 8.97
N ALA A 124 0.39 -11.95 10.01
CA ALA A 124 1.81 -11.60 10.09
C ALA A 124 2.74 -12.81 10.15
N GLN A 125 2.26 -13.93 10.68
CA GLN A 125 3.04 -15.16 10.93
C GLN A 125 2.88 -16.21 9.83
N CYS A 126 1.99 -16.01 8.87
CA CYS A 126 1.84 -16.97 7.78
C CYS A 126 2.74 -16.60 6.57
N ALA A 127 2.88 -17.57 5.65
CA ALA A 127 3.56 -17.32 4.38
C ALA A 127 2.93 -16.13 3.63
N SER A 128 3.74 -15.36 2.93
CA SER A 128 3.28 -14.16 2.20
C SER A 128 2.14 -14.47 1.22
N GLU A 129 2.19 -15.61 0.54
CA GLU A 129 1.11 -16.08 -0.33
C GLU A 129 -0.20 -16.29 0.42
N GLN A 130 -0.16 -16.92 1.60
CA GLN A 130 -1.35 -17.14 2.41
C GLN A 130 -1.93 -15.83 2.93
N MET A 131 -1.08 -14.87 3.33
CA MET A 131 -1.51 -13.52 3.70
C MET A 131 -2.28 -12.88 2.54
N ILE A 132 -1.70 -12.86 1.36
CA ILE A 132 -2.28 -12.22 0.18
C ILE A 132 -3.58 -12.89 -0.23
N THR A 133 -3.62 -14.21 -0.33
CA THR A 133 -4.83 -14.95 -0.73
C THR A 133 -5.96 -14.85 0.30
N THR A 134 -5.64 -14.58 1.56
CA THR A 134 -6.64 -14.30 2.60
C THR A 134 -7.25 -12.89 2.45
N LEU A 135 -6.44 -11.91 2.05
CA LEU A 135 -6.85 -10.51 1.95
C LEU A 135 -7.46 -10.15 0.59
N ILE A 136 -7.08 -10.86 -0.47
CA ILE A 136 -7.30 -10.46 -1.85
C ILE A 136 -7.96 -11.58 -2.64
N GLN A 137 -9.00 -11.23 -3.42
CA GLN A 137 -9.66 -12.21 -4.28
C GLN A 137 -8.70 -12.72 -5.38
N PRO A 138 -8.73 -14.02 -5.75
CA PRO A 138 -7.78 -14.63 -6.68
C PRO A 138 -7.64 -13.90 -8.04
N LYS A 139 -8.74 -13.35 -8.55
CA LYS A 139 -8.75 -12.60 -9.83
C LYS A 139 -7.89 -11.33 -9.82
N TYR A 140 -7.51 -10.84 -8.63
CA TYR A 140 -6.66 -9.65 -8.45
C TYR A 140 -5.22 -10.00 -8.08
N ILE A 141 -4.87 -11.29 -8.07
CA ILE A 141 -3.52 -11.74 -7.73
C ILE A 141 -2.78 -12.06 -9.02
N ARG A 142 -1.63 -11.42 -9.21
CA ARG A 142 -0.69 -11.75 -10.28
C ARG A 142 0.55 -12.43 -9.69
N ARG A 143 1.05 -13.44 -10.39
CA ARG A 143 2.26 -14.16 -10.01
C ARG A 143 3.33 -13.94 -11.06
N PHE A 144 4.54 -13.62 -10.59
CA PHE A 144 5.72 -13.46 -11.42
C PHE A 144 6.74 -14.50 -10.95
N SER A 145 7.28 -15.26 -11.88
CA SER A 145 8.29 -16.28 -11.60
C SER A 145 9.39 -16.17 -12.64
N ASN A 146 10.62 -16.03 -12.18
CA ASN A 146 11.80 -15.92 -13.04
C ASN A 146 11.71 -14.82 -14.11
N VAL A 147 11.13 -13.68 -13.76
CA VAL A 147 11.06 -12.50 -14.63
C VAL A 147 12.13 -11.49 -14.24
N ASP A 148 12.63 -10.76 -15.22
CA ASP A 148 13.50 -9.61 -14.98
C ASP A 148 12.78 -8.54 -14.17
N ILE A 149 13.51 -7.83 -13.31
CA ILE A 149 12.96 -6.74 -12.50
C ILE A 149 12.33 -5.64 -13.37
N ALA A 150 12.88 -5.38 -14.54
CA ALA A 150 12.33 -4.39 -15.47
C ALA A 150 10.93 -4.77 -15.97
N VAL A 151 10.71 -6.06 -16.27
CA VAL A 151 9.40 -6.59 -16.69
C VAL A 151 8.39 -6.45 -15.56
N PHE A 152 8.80 -6.75 -14.33
CA PHE A 152 7.98 -6.55 -13.16
C PHE A 152 7.60 -5.07 -12.97
N ILE A 153 8.57 -4.17 -13.00
CA ILE A 153 8.34 -2.72 -12.86
C ILE A 153 7.39 -2.20 -13.96
N GLN A 154 7.61 -2.61 -15.21
CA GLN A 154 6.73 -2.25 -16.31
C GLN A 154 5.29 -2.72 -16.07
N ALA A 155 5.11 -3.94 -15.58
CA ALA A 155 3.79 -4.47 -15.25
C ALA A 155 3.09 -3.65 -14.15
N ILE A 156 3.85 -3.13 -13.15
CA ILE A 156 3.31 -2.23 -12.12
C ILE A 156 2.94 -0.88 -12.72
N GLN A 157 3.82 -0.31 -13.54
CA GLN A 157 3.57 1.00 -14.17
C GLN A 157 2.30 0.99 -15.01
N GLN A 158 2.05 -0.10 -15.73
CA GLN A 158 0.83 -0.31 -16.52
C GLN A 158 -0.45 -0.35 -15.67
N GLN A 159 -0.36 -0.70 -14.39
CA GLN A 159 -1.51 -0.65 -13.47
C GLN A 159 -1.82 0.78 -12.99
N GLY A 160 -0.91 1.73 -13.19
CA GLY A 160 -1.08 3.11 -12.78
C GLY A 160 -0.86 3.34 -11.28
N TYR A 161 -1.36 4.48 -10.80
CA TYR A 161 -1.25 4.87 -9.39
C TYR A 161 -1.91 3.88 -8.45
N GLY A 162 -1.17 3.39 -7.47
CA GLY A 162 -1.71 2.41 -6.54
C GLY A 162 -0.71 1.88 -5.51
N LEU A 163 -1.26 1.20 -4.51
CA LEU A 163 -0.51 0.46 -3.49
C LEU A 163 -0.85 -1.02 -3.56
N TYR A 164 0.17 -1.86 -3.66
CA TYR A 164 0.04 -3.31 -3.85
C TYR A 164 0.80 -4.02 -2.74
N ILE A 165 0.28 -5.16 -2.26
CA ILE A 165 1.02 -6.05 -1.37
C ILE A 165 1.88 -6.94 -2.25
N VAL A 166 3.18 -7.06 -1.92
CA VAL A 166 4.08 -8.01 -2.56
C VAL A 166 4.52 -9.09 -1.57
N GLY A 167 4.48 -10.33 -2.02
CA GLY A 167 5.00 -11.47 -1.29
C GLY A 167 6.16 -12.10 -2.05
N LEU A 168 7.24 -12.35 -1.34
CA LEU A 168 8.41 -13.09 -1.77
C LEU A 168 8.50 -14.41 -0.99
N ASP A 169 9.45 -15.28 -1.29
CA ASP A 169 9.57 -16.59 -0.66
C ASP A 169 9.67 -16.51 0.88
N ASN A 170 10.41 -15.53 1.39
CA ASN A 170 10.63 -15.32 2.83
C ASN A 170 10.44 -13.87 3.27
N HIS A 171 9.77 -13.05 2.46
CA HIS A 171 9.60 -11.63 2.74
C HIS A 171 8.28 -11.08 2.21
N THR A 172 7.85 -9.93 2.73
CA THR A 172 6.66 -9.21 2.26
C THR A 172 6.80 -7.71 2.46
N GLY A 173 6.04 -6.95 1.69
CA GLY A 173 6.01 -5.49 1.77
C GLY A 173 4.95 -4.90 0.87
N PHE A 174 5.10 -3.62 0.57
CA PHE A 174 4.24 -2.89 -0.36
C PHE A 174 5.01 -2.43 -1.59
N ILE A 175 4.39 -2.54 -2.74
CA ILE A 175 4.82 -1.82 -3.94
C ILE A 175 3.91 -0.59 -4.07
N TYR A 176 4.51 0.58 -4.18
CA TYR A 176 3.80 1.84 -4.36
C TYR A 176 4.19 2.48 -5.69
N ASN A 177 3.21 2.62 -6.57
CA ASN A 177 3.35 3.35 -7.83
C ASN A 177 2.68 4.72 -7.68
N ASP A 178 3.46 5.79 -7.72
CA ASP A 178 2.96 7.17 -7.64
C ASP A 178 2.75 7.81 -9.04
N ASN A 179 2.83 7.01 -10.11
CA ASN A 179 2.84 7.35 -11.54
C ASN A 179 4.16 7.92 -12.06
N SER A 180 5.05 8.40 -11.23
CA SER A 180 6.39 8.84 -11.62
C SER A 180 7.43 7.76 -11.36
N GLN A 181 7.26 7.03 -10.27
CA GLN A 181 8.23 6.07 -9.75
C GLN A 181 7.53 4.89 -9.07
N VAL A 182 8.11 3.71 -9.20
CA VAL A 182 7.71 2.51 -8.45
C VAL A 182 8.65 2.33 -7.26
N TYR A 183 8.07 2.28 -6.07
CA TYR A 183 8.79 2.10 -4.82
C TYR A 183 8.50 0.75 -4.20
N PHE A 184 9.49 0.18 -3.53
CA PHE A 184 9.32 -0.92 -2.60
C PHE A 184 9.39 -0.39 -1.17
N ILE A 185 8.37 -0.70 -0.35
CA ILE A 185 8.27 -0.25 1.03
C ILE A 185 8.14 -1.47 1.92
N HIS A 186 9.13 -1.72 2.76
CA HIS A 186 9.19 -2.94 3.54
C HIS A 186 10.00 -2.77 4.84
N SER A 187 9.74 -3.63 5.81
CA SER A 187 10.60 -3.77 6.98
C SER A 187 11.68 -4.82 6.68
N THR A 188 12.92 -4.40 6.47
CA THR A 188 13.99 -5.23 5.91
C THR A 188 15.06 -5.59 6.92
N PHE A 189 15.59 -6.81 6.79
CA PHE A 189 16.80 -7.26 7.50
C PHE A 189 18.09 -6.92 6.74
N VAL A 190 18.01 -6.43 5.51
CA VAL A 190 19.14 -6.06 4.65
C VAL A 190 19.47 -4.58 4.82
N GLY A 191 20.74 -4.23 4.77
CA GLY A 191 21.20 -2.85 4.82
C GLY A 191 20.92 -2.18 6.17
N THR A 192 20.07 -1.18 6.19
CA THR A 192 19.77 -0.36 7.38
C THR A 192 18.97 -1.08 8.46
N ARG A 193 18.42 -2.25 8.18
CA ARG A 193 17.62 -3.06 9.10
C ARG A 193 16.49 -2.28 9.75
N ASN A 194 15.67 -1.67 8.92
CA ASN A 194 14.52 -0.88 9.34
C ASN A 194 13.41 -0.90 8.27
N VAL A 195 12.32 -0.21 8.55
CA VAL A 195 11.30 0.09 7.54
C VAL A 195 11.87 1.14 6.60
N GLN A 196 11.92 0.81 5.30
CA GLN A 196 12.43 1.73 4.27
C GLN A 196 11.49 1.80 3.07
N LYS A 197 11.61 2.93 2.35
CA LYS A 197 11.02 3.15 1.03
C LYS A 197 12.18 3.33 0.05
N GLU A 198 12.32 2.41 -0.89
CA GLU A 198 13.40 2.42 -1.88
C GLU A 198 12.86 2.35 -3.30
N ASN A 199 13.67 2.73 -4.28
CA ASN A 199 13.35 2.52 -5.69
C ASN A 199 13.24 1.01 -5.96
N ALA A 200 12.08 0.55 -6.43
CA ALA A 200 11.84 -0.88 -6.64
C ALA A 200 12.78 -1.48 -7.70
N ALA A 201 13.15 -0.73 -8.74
CA ALA A 201 14.08 -1.19 -9.77
C ALA A 201 15.51 -1.36 -9.25
N ALA A 202 15.88 -0.63 -8.18
CA ALA A 202 17.19 -0.72 -7.54
C ALA A 202 17.21 -1.70 -6.35
N SER A 203 16.05 -2.19 -5.92
CA SER A 203 15.92 -3.06 -4.76
C SER A 203 16.68 -4.37 -4.94
N TRP A 204 17.60 -4.64 -4.05
CA TRP A 204 18.32 -5.91 -4.01
C TRP A 204 17.43 -7.07 -3.51
N VAL A 205 16.40 -6.76 -2.73
CA VAL A 205 15.48 -7.75 -2.17
C VAL A 205 14.46 -8.23 -3.21
N LEU A 206 14.17 -7.41 -4.24
CA LEU A 206 13.26 -7.75 -5.35
C LEU A 206 13.97 -8.48 -6.50
N LYS A 207 15.29 -8.46 -6.57
CA LYS A 207 16.13 -9.14 -7.57
C LYS A 207 16.46 -10.55 -7.14
#